data_08ff3aa96ad5769223bc4983824a19a7
#
_entry.id   08ff3aa96ad5769223bc4983824a19a7
#
_cell.length_a   1.000
_cell.length_b   1.000
_cell.length_c   1.000
_cell.angle_alpha   90.00
_cell.angle_beta   90.00
_cell.angle_gamma   90.00
#
_symmetry.space_group_name_H-M   'P 1'
#
loop_
_entity.id
_entity.type
_entity.pdbx_description
1 polymer ?
#
loop_
_entity_poly.entity_id
_entity_poly.type
_entity_poly.pdbx_seq_one_letter_code
_entity_poly.pdbx_strand_id
1 'polypeptide(L)'
;MLYLYIVSEEIINKVAQSGLFNLDLEDYYPREEIIVFDLKPLLFMEMILKEKDFRAALQSVDWSAYQDKILAVTCTADAIIPAWAYMLVAVAAQPFAKDVVFGDRQTALQQTLLTNLRSIDIDQFTDKRVIVKGCGDLSVGGFAYMEIARLLRPVVKSILYGEACSNVPVYKKK
;
A
#
# COMPACT_ATOMS: atom_id res chain seq x y z
N MET A 1 -19.10 -26.78 56.85
CA MET A 1 -18.97 -27.27 55.48
C MET A 1 -19.49 -26.14 54.57
N LEU A 2 -18.58 -25.21 54.20
CA LEU A 2 -18.92 -24.06 53.35
C LEU A 2 -18.59 -24.44 51.89
N TYR A 3 -19.62 -24.50 51.06
CA TYR A 3 -19.47 -24.62 49.61
C TYR A 3 -19.15 -23.24 49.02
N LEU A 4 -17.92 -23.03 48.58
CA LEU A 4 -17.56 -21.92 47.74
C LEU A 4 -18.06 -22.18 46.32
N TYR A 5 -19.09 -21.43 45.89
CA TYR A 5 -19.47 -21.32 44.47
C TYR A 5 -18.43 -20.46 43.78
N ILE A 6 -17.56 -21.09 42.99
CA ILE A 6 -16.71 -20.38 42.04
C ILE A 6 -17.59 -20.11 40.81
N VAL A 7 -18.06 -18.89 40.69
CA VAL A 7 -18.66 -18.38 39.44
C VAL A 7 -17.48 -18.11 38.49
N SER A 8 -17.27 -19.01 37.53
CA SER A 8 -16.42 -18.72 36.40
C SER A 8 -17.13 -17.71 35.50
N GLU A 9 -16.80 -16.44 35.63
CA GLU A 9 -17.15 -15.47 34.59
C GLU A 9 -16.42 -15.85 33.30
N GLU A 10 -17.16 -16.47 32.38
CA GLU A 10 -16.70 -16.57 30.99
C GLU A 10 -16.47 -15.16 30.49
N ILE A 11 -15.21 -14.84 30.16
CA ILE A 11 -14.86 -13.59 29.48
C ILE A 11 -15.45 -13.68 28.08
N ILE A 12 -16.70 -13.26 27.96
CA ILE A 12 -17.41 -13.20 26.68
C ILE A 12 -16.71 -12.10 25.84
N ASN A 13 -16.07 -12.50 24.76
CA ASN A 13 -15.47 -11.56 23.82
C ASN A 13 -16.58 -10.73 23.15
N LYS A 14 -16.91 -9.59 23.75
CA LYS A 14 -17.98 -8.67 23.30
C LYS A 14 -17.73 -8.18 21.87
N VAL A 15 -16.49 -8.18 21.38
CA VAL A 15 -16.13 -7.80 20.01
C VAL A 15 -16.61 -8.85 19.02
N ALA A 16 -16.46 -10.15 19.34
CA ALA A 16 -16.95 -11.23 18.49
C ALA A 16 -18.50 -11.25 18.41
N GLN A 17 -19.18 -10.83 19.46
CA GLN A 17 -20.66 -10.74 19.49
C GLN A 17 -21.22 -9.47 18.85
N SER A 18 -20.40 -8.41 18.68
CA SER A 18 -20.87 -7.11 18.18
C SER A 18 -21.18 -7.09 16.67
N GLY A 19 -20.83 -8.14 15.91
CA GLY A 19 -20.93 -8.17 14.45
C GLY A 19 -20.08 -7.09 13.77
N LEU A 20 -19.06 -6.60 14.47
CA LEU A 20 -18.06 -5.68 13.93
C LEU A 20 -16.98 -6.45 13.21
N PHE A 21 -16.67 -6.00 12.01
CA PHE A 21 -15.56 -6.51 11.21
C PHE A 21 -14.38 -5.55 11.31
N ASN A 22 -13.25 -6.01 11.82
CA ASN A 22 -12.04 -5.21 11.90
C ASN A 22 -11.30 -5.30 10.55
N LEU A 23 -10.98 -4.15 9.97
CA LEU A 23 -10.14 -4.01 8.80
C LEU A 23 -8.93 -3.16 9.16
N ASP A 24 -7.78 -3.82 9.29
CA ASP A 24 -6.53 -3.16 9.58
C ASP A 24 -5.80 -2.84 8.27
N LEU A 25 -5.53 -1.57 8.02
CA LEU A 25 -4.86 -1.14 6.78
C LEU A 25 -3.37 -1.50 6.78
N GLU A 26 -2.77 -1.76 7.93
CA GLU A 26 -1.37 -2.21 8.03
C GLU A 26 -1.17 -3.62 7.46
N ASP A 27 -2.21 -4.46 7.46
CA ASP A 27 -2.17 -5.79 6.84
C ASP A 27 -1.90 -5.73 5.33
N TYR A 28 -2.21 -4.59 4.70
CA TYR A 28 -2.05 -4.34 3.26
C TYR A 28 -0.82 -3.51 2.92
N TYR A 29 -0.03 -3.15 3.93
CA TYR A 29 1.21 -2.40 3.70
C TYR A 29 2.19 -3.22 2.85
N PRO A 30 2.89 -2.60 1.88
CA PRO A 30 3.87 -3.30 1.07
C PRO A 30 4.93 -3.96 1.94
N ARG A 31 5.15 -5.26 1.73
CA ARG A 31 6.18 -6.03 2.45
C ARG A 31 7.48 -6.12 1.66
N GLU A 32 7.40 -5.85 0.38
CA GLU A 32 8.52 -5.86 -0.53
C GLU A 32 9.44 -4.68 -0.30
N GLU A 33 10.73 -4.91 -0.51
CA GLU A 33 11.70 -3.83 -0.51
C GLU A 33 11.44 -2.87 -1.67
N ILE A 34 11.35 -1.57 -1.38
CA ILE A 34 11.24 -0.52 -2.39
C ILE A 34 12.64 0.03 -2.64
N ILE A 35 13.14 -0.10 -3.87
CA ILE A 35 14.43 0.44 -4.29
C ILE A 35 14.20 1.60 -5.25
N VAL A 36 14.96 2.68 -5.06
CA VAL A 36 14.93 3.83 -5.97
C VAL A 36 15.94 3.60 -7.10
N PHE A 37 15.45 3.67 -8.34
CA PHE A 37 16.26 3.71 -9.54
C PHE A 37 16.29 5.14 -10.07
N ASP A 38 17.38 5.86 -9.77
CA ASP A 38 17.56 7.24 -10.20
C ASP A 38 18.22 7.29 -11.59
N LEU A 39 17.59 8.03 -12.51
CA LEU A 39 18.13 8.20 -13.86
C LEU A 39 19.31 9.18 -13.93
N LYS A 40 19.50 10.01 -12.91
CA LYS A 40 20.56 11.04 -12.89
C LYS A 40 21.95 10.49 -13.26
N PRO A 41 22.44 9.36 -12.69
CA PRO A 41 23.76 8.83 -13.04
C PRO A 41 23.88 8.35 -14.49
N LEU A 42 22.76 8.13 -15.19
CA LEU A 42 22.72 7.68 -16.58
C LEU A 42 22.69 8.84 -17.59
N LEU A 43 22.67 10.07 -17.10
CA LEU A 43 22.64 11.27 -17.91
C LEU A 43 24.07 11.75 -18.20
N PHE A 44 24.30 12.24 -19.43
CA PHE A 44 25.55 12.91 -19.77
C PHE A 44 25.68 14.18 -18.92
N MET A 45 26.80 14.29 -18.20
CA MET A 45 27.07 15.38 -17.22
C MET A 45 25.92 15.58 -16.19
N GLU A 46 25.20 14.49 -15.88
CA GLU A 46 24.04 14.51 -14.97
C GLU A 46 22.90 15.45 -15.39
N MET A 47 22.86 15.90 -16.63
CA MET A 47 21.88 16.91 -17.11
C MET A 47 21.22 16.54 -18.43
N ILE A 48 21.89 15.82 -19.32
CA ILE A 48 21.41 15.60 -20.69
C ILE A 48 21.24 14.10 -20.95
N LEU A 49 20.03 13.70 -21.35
CA LEU A 49 19.79 12.34 -21.79
C LEU A 49 20.21 12.20 -23.27
N LYS A 50 21.26 11.40 -23.51
CA LYS A 50 21.70 10.98 -24.86
C LYS A 50 21.19 9.58 -25.11
N GLU A 51 20.30 9.38 -26.07
CA GLU A 51 19.59 8.12 -26.29
C GLU A 51 20.54 6.91 -26.40
N LYS A 52 21.60 7.02 -27.23
CA LYS A 52 22.54 5.92 -27.45
C LYS A 52 23.25 5.51 -26.16
N ASP A 53 23.72 6.49 -25.39
CA ASP A 53 24.46 6.27 -24.14
C ASP A 53 23.53 5.71 -23.08
N PHE A 54 22.30 6.22 -22.97
CA PHE A 54 21.28 5.74 -22.06
C PHE A 54 20.89 4.28 -22.32
N ARG A 55 20.68 3.91 -23.60
CA ARG A 55 20.40 2.51 -23.98
C ARG A 55 21.56 1.58 -23.62
N ALA A 56 22.79 2.01 -23.87
CA ALA A 56 23.98 1.22 -23.53
C ALA A 56 24.12 1.07 -22.00
N ALA A 57 23.87 2.13 -21.24
CA ALA A 57 23.89 2.09 -19.78
C ALA A 57 22.84 1.11 -19.22
N LEU A 58 21.59 1.12 -19.73
CA LEU A 58 20.55 0.18 -19.30
C LEU A 58 20.89 -1.28 -19.60
N GLN A 59 21.62 -1.56 -20.69
CA GLN A 59 22.10 -2.91 -21.01
C GLN A 59 23.16 -3.41 -20.03
N SER A 60 23.90 -2.51 -19.38
CA SER A 60 24.93 -2.86 -18.38
C SER A 60 24.40 -2.96 -16.95
N VAL A 61 23.12 -2.61 -16.71
CA VAL A 61 22.49 -2.76 -15.38
C VAL A 61 22.28 -4.24 -15.08
N ASP A 62 22.69 -4.68 -13.92
CA ASP A 62 22.29 -5.98 -13.38
C ASP A 62 20.86 -5.93 -12.85
N TRP A 63 19.89 -6.23 -13.71
CA TRP A 63 18.48 -6.22 -13.37
C TRP A 63 18.10 -7.32 -12.38
N SER A 64 18.90 -8.38 -12.25
CA SER A 64 18.63 -9.46 -11.28
C SER A 64 18.73 -8.98 -9.82
N ALA A 65 19.47 -7.89 -9.56
CA ALA A 65 19.55 -7.27 -8.25
C ALA A 65 18.20 -6.70 -7.77
N TYR A 66 17.23 -6.51 -8.66
CA TYR A 66 15.88 -6.00 -8.37
C TYR A 66 14.83 -7.11 -8.30
N GLN A 67 15.27 -8.38 -8.29
CA GLN A 67 14.35 -9.52 -8.25
C GLN A 67 13.38 -9.42 -7.07
N ASP A 68 12.08 -9.55 -7.37
CA ASP A 68 10.95 -9.53 -6.43
C ASP A 68 10.80 -8.23 -5.61
N LYS A 69 11.48 -7.15 -6.02
CA LYS A 69 11.41 -5.83 -5.35
C LYS A 69 10.53 -4.85 -6.12
N ILE A 70 10.10 -3.81 -5.46
CA ILE A 70 9.39 -2.69 -6.10
C ILE A 70 10.42 -1.65 -6.52
N LEU A 71 10.44 -1.32 -7.80
CA LEU A 71 11.36 -0.35 -8.37
C LEU A 71 10.69 1.01 -8.52
N ALA A 72 11.12 1.99 -7.70
CA ALA A 72 10.68 3.37 -7.82
C ALA A 72 11.61 4.12 -8.80
N VAL A 73 11.10 4.46 -9.97
CA VAL A 73 11.89 5.09 -11.03
C VAL A 73 11.70 6.60 -11.01
N THR A 74 12.78 7.32 -10.79
CA THR A 74 12.79 8.78 -10.69
C THR A 74 14.01 9.40 -11.37
N CYS A 75 14.05 10.71 -11.44
CA CYS A 75 15.24 11.46 -11.81
C CYS A 75 15.42 12.62 -10.82
N THR A 76 16.52 12.63 -10.08
CA THR A 76 16.85 13.70 -9.12
C THR A 76 17.61 14.85 -9.77
N ALA A 77 17.96 14.76 -11.06
CA ALA A 77 18.55 15.84 -11.81
C ALA A 77 17.48 16.87 -12.23
N ASP A 78 17.87 18.13 -12.32
CA ASP A 78 17.07 19.18 -12.99
C ASP A 78 17.25 19.04 -14.52
N ALA A 79 16.61 18.02 -15.07
CA ALA A 79 16.74 17.62 -16.47
C ALA A 79 15.39 17.25 -17.07
N ILE A 80 15.21 17.54 -18.35
CA ILE A 80 14.01 17.08 -19.10
C ILE A 80 14.24 15.64 -19.54
N ILE A 81 13.50 14.72 -18.96
CA ILE A 81 13.54 13.31 -19.28
C ILE A 81 12.38 12.96 -20.21
N PRO A 82 12.66 12.53 -21.45
CA PRO A 82 11.61 12.08 -22.36
C PRO A 82 10.87 10.85 -21.84
N ALA A 83 9.56 10.76 -22.08
CA ALA A 83 8.73 9.65 -21.58
C ALA A 83 9.22 8.27 -22.01
N TRP A 84 9.82 8.15 -23.21
CA TRP A 84 10.37 6.89 -23.70
C TRP A 84 11.52 6.34 -22.83
N ALA A 85 12.25 7.20 -22.10
CA ALA A 85 13.32 6.76 -21.20
C ALA A 85 12.75 5.95 -20.03
N TYR A 86 11.68 6.43 -19.42
CA TYR A 86 10.97 5.67 -18.38
C TYR A 86 10.38 4.37 -18.92
N MET A 87 9.86 4.38 -20.15
CA MET A 87 9.36 3.16 -20.81
C MET A 87 10.46 2.13 -20.99
N LEU A 88 11.68 2.54 -21.38
CA LEU A 88 12.82 1.62 -21.52
C LEU A 88 13.21 0.98 -20.20
N VAL A 89 13.24 1.76 -19.11
CA VAL A 89 13.50 1.23 -17.76
C VAL A 89 12.42 0.23 -17.36
N ALA A 90 11.15 0.57 -17.57
CA ALA A 90 10.05 -0.31 -17.22
C ALA A 90 10.12 -1.66 -17.97
N VAL A 91 10.41 -1.62 -19.28
CA VAL A 91 10.58 -2.84 -20.10
C VAL A 91 11.77 -3.68 -19.65
N ALA A 92 12.89 -3.03 -19.28
CA ALA A 92 14.08 -3.75 -18.85
C ALA A 92 13.93 -4.37 -17.46
N ALA A 93 13.25 -3.68 -16.54
CA ALA A 93 13.07 -4.12 -15.17
C ALA A 93 11.92 -5.16 -14.99
N GLN A 94 10.89 -5.11 -15.86
CA GLN A 94 9.67 -5.91 -15.73
C GLN A 94 9.89 -7.42 -15.58
N PRO A 95 10.87 -8.08 -16.22
CA PRO A 95 11.08 -9.51 -16.01
C PRO A 95 11.63 -9.89 -14.63
N PHE A 96 12.11 -8.94 -13.85
CA PHE A 96 12.80 -9.15 -12.58
C PHE A 96 12.03 -8.52 -11.41
N ALA A 97 11.71 -7.23 -11.53
CA ALA A 97 11.02 -6.50 -10.48
C ALA A 97 9.59 -7.00 -10.29
N LYS A 98 9.11 -7.02 -9.05
CA LYS A 98 7.71 -7.30 -8.75
C LYS A 98 6.78 -6.22 -9.29
N ASP A 99 7.20 -4.97 -9.21
CA ASP A 99 6.50 -3.82 -9.78
C ASP A 99 7.48 -2.71 -10.11
N VAL A 100 7.10 -1.85 -11.09
CA VAL A 100 7.88 -0.70 -11.52
C VAL A 100 7.00 0.53 -11.47
N VAL A 101 7.32 1.45 -10.58
CA VAL A 101 6.49 2.62 -10.25
C VAL A 101 7.23 3.90 -10.61
N PHE A 102 6.56 4.82 -11.30
CA PHE A 102 7.08 6.17 -11.55
C PHE A 102 6.98 7.02 -10.30
N GLY A 103 8.10 7.58 -9.85
CA GLY A 103 8.20 8.47 -8.71
C GLY A 103 9.30 8.08 -7.73
N ASP A 104 9.31 8.78 -6.60
CA ASP A 104 10.20 8.49 -5.50
C ASP A 104 9.72 7.31 -4.64
N ARG A 105 10.49 6.96 -3.62
CA ARG A 105 10.17 5.88 -2.68
C ARG A 105 8.80 6.07 -2.02
N GLN A 106 8.45 7.31 -1.64
CA GLN A 106 7.18 7.61 -0.98
C GLN A 106 6.00 7.42 -1.94
N THR A 107 6.15 7.87 -3.17
CA THR A 107 5.16 7.68 -4.24
C THR A 107 4.94 6.20 -4.52
N ALA A 108 6.00 5.41 -4.63
CA ALA A 108 5.92 3.97 -4.85
C ALA A 108 5.20 3.27 -3.70
N LEU A 109 5.52 3.62 -2.45
CA LEU A 109 4.83 3.09 -1.28
C LEU A 109 3.33 3.37 -1.33
N GLN A 110 2.94 4.62 -1.61
CA GLN A 110 1.53 5.01 -1.68
C GLN A 110 0.79 4.28 -2.80
N GLN A 111 1.37 4.18 -3.98
CA GLN A 111 0.75 3.50 -5.13
C GLN A 111 0.59 2.01 -4.87
N THR A 112 1.61 1.36 -4.30
CA THR A 112 1.54 -0.07 -3.98
C THR A 112 0.49 -0.34 -2.90
N LEU A 113 0.44 0.46 -1.83
CA LEU A 113 -0.60 0.32 -0.81
C LEU A 113 -2.00 0.49 -1.40
N LEU A 114 -2.22 1.48 -2.27
CA LEU A 114 -3.50 1.65 -2.96
C LEU A 114 -3.85 0.44 -3.85
N THR A 115 -2.87 -0.13 -4.54
CA THR A 115 -3.05 -1.34 -5.36
C THR A 115 -3.47 -2.52 -4.48
N ASN A 116 -2.80 -2.72 -3.34
CA ASN A 116 -3.14 -3.78 -2.39
C ASN A 116 -4.56 -3.60 -1.82
N LEU A 117 -4.95 -2.37 -1.44
CA LEU A 117 -6.30 -2.09 -0.96
C LEU A 117 -7.38 -2.36 -2.02
N ARG A 118 -7.11 -2.05 -3.29
CA ARG A 118 -8.03 -2.30 -4.41
C ARG A 118 -8.18 -3.78 -4.74
N SER A 119 -7.22 -4.61 -4.35
CA SER A 119 -7.28 -6.06 -4.54
C SER A 119 -8.10 -6.79 -3.47
N ILE A 120 -8.57 -6.08 -2.45
CA ILE A 120 -9.42 -6.66 -1.40
C ILE A 120 -10.74 -7.13 -2.00
N ASP A 121 -11.11 -8.36 -1.68
CA ASP A 121 -12.47 -8.85 -1.94
C ASP A 121 -13.47 -8.08 -1.06
N ILE A 122 -14.08 -7.07 -1.65
CA ILE A 122 -15.02 -6.17 -0.95
C ILE A 122 -16.34 -6.86 -0.62
N ASP A 123 -16.74 -7.88 -1.37
CA ASP A 123 -18.02 -8.57 -1.20
C ASP A 123 -18.09 -9.30 0.15
N GLN A 124 -16.94 -9.68 0.71
CA GLN A 124 -16.87 -10.26 2.06
C GLN A 124 -17.42 -9.33 3.15
N PHE A 125 -17.50 -8.03 2.90
CA PHE A 125 -18.02 -7.01 3.85
C PHE A 125 -19.49 -6.64 3.61
N THR A 126 -20.17 -7.31 2.68
CA THR A 126 -21.57 -6.99 2.36
C THR A 126 -22.45 -7.03 3.59
N ASP A 127 -23.22 -5.93 3.80
CA ASP A 127 -24.12 -5.69 4.94
C ASP A 127 -23.47 -5.79 6.33
N LYS A 128 -22.14 -5.72 6.41
CA LYS A 128 -21.41 -5.73 7.69
C LYS A 128 -21.17 -4.32 8.23
N ARG A 129 -20.88 -4.27 9.52
CA ARG A 129 -20.39 -3.09 10.21
C ARG A 129 -18.88 -3.18 10.26
N VAL A 130 -18.18 -2.33 9.52
CA VAL A 130 -16.71 -2.38 9.38
C VAL A 130 -16.08 -1.27 10.20
N ILE A 131 -15.11 -1.62 11.02
CA ILE A 131 -14.23 -0.67 11.70
C ILE A 131 -12.87 -0.68 11.00
N VAL A 132 -12.46 0.48 10.49
CA VAL A 132 -11.19 0.68 9.78
C VAL A 132 -10.19 1.26 10.75
N LYS A 133 -9.04 0.61 10.86
CA LYS A 133 -7.91 1.06 11.67
C LYS A 133 -6.60 0.99 10.87
N GLY A 134 -5.50 1.46 11.43
CA GLY A 134 -4.18 1.56 10.79
C GLY A 134 -3.33 2.59 11.54
N CYS A 135 -3.42 2.56 12.88
CA CYS A 135 -2.72 3.49 13.77
C CYS A 135 -1.61 2.77 14.56
N GLY A 136 -1.03 1.70 14.02
CA GLY A 136 0.05 0.97 14.65
C GLY A 136 1.43 1.58 14.32
N ASP A 137 2.41 0.72 14.09
CA ASP A 137 3.81 1.12 13.85
C ASP A 137 4.06 1.68 12.44
N LEU A 138 3.14 1.39 11.48
CA LEU A 138 3.27 1.82 10.10
C LEU A 138 2.44 3.08 9.83
N SER A 139 3.05 4.08 9.22
CA SER A 139 2.36 5.33 8.86
C SER A 139 1.44 5.12 7.66
N VAL A 140 0.18 4.79 7.94
CA VAL A 140 -0.88 4.74 6.93
C VAL A 140 -1.43 6.16 6.71
N GLY A 141 -1.20 6.71 5.53
CA GLY A 141 -1.64 8.08 5.20
C GLY A 141 -3.15 8.19 4.94
N GLY A 142 -3.68 9.41 5.04
CA GLY A 142 -5.11 9.70 4.81
C GLY A 142 -5.65 9.22 3.46
N PHE A 143 -4.78 9.12 2.43
CA PHE A 143 -5.13 8.60 1.10
C PHE A 143 -5.66 7.16 1.15
N ALA A 144 -5.09 6.30 2.01
CA ALA A 144 -5.52 4.92 2.17
C ALA A 144 -6.90 4.82 2.86
N TYR A 145 -7.14 5.65 3.87
CA TYR A 145 -8.46 5.73 4.52
C TYR A 145 -9.55 6.24 3.57
N MET A 146 -9.23 7.22 2.71
CA MET A 146 -10.16 7.69 1.69
C MET A 146 -10.48 6.58 0.69
N GLU A 147 -9.48 5.86 0.21
CA GLU A 147 -9.67 4.78 -0.76
C GLU A 147 -10.50 3.64 -0.18
N ILE A 148 -10.18 3.16 1.01
CA ILE A 148 -10.93 2.05 1.59
C ILE A 148 -12.38 2.46 1.94
N ALA A 149 -12.61 3.67 2.40
CA ALA A 149 -13.95 4.18 2.65
C ALA A 149 -14.78 4.24 1.35
N ARG A 150 -14.17 4.66 0.24
CA ARG A 150 -14.78 4.68 -1.09
C ARG A 150 -15.16 3.28 -1.56
N LEU A 151 -14.27 2.30 -1.36
CA LEU A 151 -14.50 0.91 -1.75
C LEU A 151 -15.60 0.24 -0.90
N LEU A 152 -15.59 0.45 0.40
CA LEU A 152 -16.53 -0.17 1.34
C LEU A 152 -17.95 0.40 1.26
N ARG A 153 -18.09 1.71 1.01
CA ARG A 153 -19.38 2.41 1.10
C ARG A 153 -20.52 1.75 0.31
N PRO A 154 -20.33 1.21 -0.90
CA PRO A 154 -21.44 0.61 -1.66
C PRO A 154 -22.01 -0.65 -1.02
N VAL A 155 -21.21 -1.42 -0.27
CA VAL A 155 -21.54 -2.78 0.15
C VAL A 155 -21.83 -2.91 1.65
N VAL A 156 -21.23 -2.06 2.51
CA VAL A 156 -21.32 -2.20 3.95
C VAL A 156 -22.57 -1.56 4.56
N LYS A 157 -22.95 -2.04 5.75
CA LYS A 157 -23.98 -1.40 6.57
C LYS A 157 -23.49 -0.14 7.28
N SER A 158 -22.24 -0.12 7.73
CA SER A 158 -21.61 1.07 8.32
C SER A 158 -20.09 1.00 8.27
N ILE A 159 -19.45 2.18 8.26
CA ILE A 159 -18.01 2.37 8.39
C ILE A 159 -17.76 3.16 9.67
N LEU A 160 -16.85 2.66 10.48
CA LEU A 160 -16.33 3.29 11.68
C LEU A 160 -14.81 3.47 11.53
N TYR A 161 -14.26 4.52 12.10
CA TYR A 161 -12.80 4.75 12.15
C TYR A 161 -12.31 4.62 13.59
N GLY A 162 -11.23 3.90 13.83
CA GLY A 162 -10.58 3.77 15.13
C GLY A 162 -10.63 2.35 15.70
N GLU A 163 -10.73 2.23 17.01
CA GLU A 163 -10.76 0.95 17.72
C GLU A 163 -12.18 0.61 18.19
N ALA A 164 -12.44 -0.66 18.49
CA ALA A 164 -13.75 -1.13 18.91
C ALA A 164 -14.29 -0.41 20.17
N CYS A 165 -13.40 0.02 21.06
CA CYS A 165 -13.73 0.74 22.29
C CYS A 165 -13.80 2.26 22.12
N SER A 166 -13.17 2.81 21.04
CA SER A 166 -13.14 4.25 20.77
C SER A 166 -13.12 4.48 19.26
N ASN A 167 -14.29 4.79 18.69
CA ASN A 167 -14.44 4.92 17.25
C ASN A 167 -15.27 6.13 16.86
N VAL A 168 -15.03 6.61 15.65
CA VAL A 168 -15.78 7.70 15.00
C VAL A 168 -16.65 7.12 13.89
N PRO A 169 -17.98 7.32 13.90
CA PRO A 169 -18.83 6.93 12.79
C PRO A 169 -18.52 7.75 11.52
N VAL A 170 -18.20 7.06 10.43
CA VAL A 170 -17.90 7.67 9.12
C VAL A 170 -19.10 7.54 8.18
N TYR A 171 -19.73 6.37 8.17
CA TYR A 171 -20.89 6.10 7.30
C TYR A 171 -21.86 5.13 7.96
N LYS A 172 -23.15 5.35 7.71
CA LYS A 172 -24.25 4.42 8.07
C LYS A 172 -25.27 4.41 6.93
N LYS A 173 -25.57 3.21 6.43
CA LYS A 173 -26.64 2.98 5.46
C LYS A 173 -27.99 3.38 6.10
N LYS A 174 -28.77 4.18 5.41
CA LYS A 174 -30.13 4.57 5.85
C LYS A 174 -31.12 3.45 5.62
#